data_cae7e7a0100055eb462431692ca671f0
#
_entry.id   cae7e7a0100055eb462431692ca671f0
#
_cell.length_a   1.000
_cell.length_b   1.000
_cell.length_c   1.000
_cell.angle_alpha   90.00
_cell.angle_beta   90.00
_cell.angle_gamma   90.00
#
_symmetry.space_group_name_H-M   'P 1'
#
loop_
_entity.id
_entity.type
_entity.pdbx_description
1 polymer ?
#
loop_
_entity_poly.entity_id
_entity_poly.type
_entity_poly.pdbx_seq_one_letter_code
_entity_poly.pdbx_strand_id
1 'polypeptide(L)'
;MMPKTEEPTYPLCPDETKYEKLAKIGQGTFGEVFKARDKKTKLVVAMKKVLMENEKEGFPITALREIKILQVLKNDNIVNLLEICRAKATPYNRFKSTVYLVFEFCEHDLAGLLSNPQVKFSLAEIKKVMQQLLNGLYYIHSNKILHRDMKAANILITKTGKLKLADFGLARAFSDKLNRYTNRVVTLWYRPPELLLGERNYGPAIDLWGAGCIMAEMWTRSPIMQGNTEQHQLTLISQLCGSITAEIWPGVEKLDLFTKIELPKGQKRKVKERLHGYVKDQYALDLLDKLLNLDPTKRVNSDDALNHDFFWVDPLPQDLNHMLSRHSKSMFEYLAPPRRRAPIHQQPQQPGVVRPAGHNPDQHFERIF
;
A
#
# COMPACT_ATOMS: atom_id res chain seq x y z
N MET A 1 -15.39 57.69 -7.46
CA MET A 1 -14.74 56.70 -6.58
C MET A 1 -15.63 55.48 -6.53
N MET A 2 -15.29 54.38 -7.18
CA MET A 2 -15.99 53.13 -7.05
C MET A 2 -15.58 52.44 -5.72
N PRO A 3 -16.52 51.87 -4.98
CA PRO A 3 -16.15 51.15 -3.73
C PRO A 3 -15.29 49.97 -4.09
N LYS A 4 -14.14 49.84 -3.40
CA LYS A 4 -13.33 48.62 -3.43
C LYS A 4 -14.22 47.46 -2.93
N THR A 5 -14.60 46.55 -3.80
CA THR A 5 -15.18 45.29 -3.42
C THR A 5 -14.14 44.54 -2.60
N GLU A 6 -14.36 44.41 -1.31
CA GLU A 6 -13.58 43.48 -0.47
C GLU A 6 -13.75 42.08 -1.05
N GLU A 7 -12.64 41.48 -1.49
CA GLU A 7 -12.65 40.07 -1.89
C GLU A 7 -13.07 39.24 -0.67
N PRO A 8 -14.03 38.31 -0.84
CA PRO A 8 -14.47 37.51 0.26
C PRO A 8 -13.29 36.70 0.82
N THR A 9 -12.96 36.93 2.09
CA THR A 9 -11.97 36.15 2.84
C THR A 9 -12.56 34.78 3.12
N TYR A 10 -12.43 33.85 2.16
CA TYR A 10 -12.61 32.44 2.44
C TYR A 10 -11.57 32.00 3.46
N PRO A 11 -11.83 30.98 4.34
CA PRO A 11 -10.82 30.41 5.20
C PRO A 11 -9.71 29.87 4.31
N LEU A 12 -8.66 30.68 4.17
CA LEU A 12 -7.64 30.54 3.15
C LEU A 12 -6.77 29.34 3.49
N CYS A 13 -6.58 28.45 2.52
CA CYS A 13 -5.44 27.56 2.55
C CYS A 13 -4.18 28.40 2.85
N PRO A 14 -3.41 28.11 3.92
CA PRO A 14 -2.19 28.82 4.21
C PRO A 14 -1.25 28.79 3.01
N ASP A 15 -0.41 29.82 2.88
CA ASP A 15 0.63 29.83 1.85
C ASP A 15 1.68 28.75 2.17
N GLU A 16 2.19 28.06 1.15
CA GLU A 16 3.23 27.04 1.32
C GLU A 16 4.50 27.59 1.94
N THR A 17 4.74 28.91 1.82
CA THR A 17 5.90 29.62 2.40
C THR A 17 5.94 29.53 3.93
N LYS A 18 4.84 29.16 4.58
CA LYS A 18 4.80 28.78 6.00
C LYS A 18 5.80 27.66 6.30
N TYR A 19 6.06 26.78 5.34
CA TYR A 19 6.92 25.61 5.48
C TYR A 19 8.27 25.79 4.78
N GLU A 20 9.31 25.25 5.40
CA GLU A 20 10.64 25.07 4.83
C GLU A 20 10.76 23.62 4.35
N LYS A 21 10.89 23.39 3.04
CA LYS A 21 11.12 22.06 2.48
C LYS A 21 12.55 21.63 2.78
N LEU A 22 12.73 20.47 3.44
CA LEU A 22 14.02 19.97 3.89
C LEU A 22 14.59 18.93 2.92
N ALA A 23 13.77 17.97 2.49
CA ALA A 23 14.18 16.88 1.61
C ALA A 23 12.98 16.28 0.88
N LYS A 24 13.19 15.72 -0.30
CA LYS A 24 12.23 14.86 -0.99
C LYS A 24 12.34 13.46 -0.40
N ILE A 25 11.23 12.89 0.05
CA ILE A 25 11.14 11.59 0.74
C ILE A 25 10.27 10.58 -0.01
N GLY A 26 9.58 11.00 -1.07
CA GLY A 26 8.75 10.12 -1.87
C GLY A 26 8.45 10.72 -3.25
N GLN A 27 8.18 9.84 -4.19
CA GLN A 27 7.64 10.16 -5.51
C GLN A 27 6.77 9.00 -5.96
N GLY A 28 5.57 9.30 -6.42
CA GLY A 28 4.63 8.30 -6.90
C GLY A 28 3.68 8.87 -7.94
N THR A 29 2.73 8.06 -8.37
CA THR A 29 1.69 8.42 -9.36
C THR A 29 0.90 9.66 -8.95
N PHE A 30 0.75 9.92 -7.66
CA PHE A 30 -0.04 11.03 -7.12
C PHE A 30 0.79 12.28 -6.81
N GLY A 31 2.10 12.28 -7.03
CA GLY A 31 2.97 13.43 -6.85
C GLY A 31 4.25 13.17 -6.06
N GLU A 32 4.87 14.26 -5.66
CA GLU A 32 6.10 14.27 -4.88
C GLU A 32 5.77 14.51 -3.40
N VAL A 33 6.48 13.84 -2.49
CA VAL A 33 6.36 14.02 -1.05
C VAL A 33 7.65 14.62 -0.49
N PHE A 34 7.51 15.68 0.28
CA PHE A 34 8.63 16.39 0.91
C PHE A 34 8.54 16.32 2.42
N LYS A 35 9.64 16.03 3.08
CA LYS A 35 9.84 16.38 4.49
C LYS A 35 9.98 17.89 4.58
N ALA A 36 9.20 18.52 5.45
CA ALA A 36 9.22 19.97 5.62
C ALA A 36 9.12 20.33 7.11
N ARG A 37 9.41 21.60 7.44
CA ARG A 37 9.36 22.13 8.79
C ARG A 37 8.50 23.38 8.82
N ASP A 38 7.52 23.45 9.71
CA ASP A 38 6.80 24.71 9.99
C ASP A 38 7.78 25.73 10.57
N LYS A 39 7.88 26.90 9.94
CA LYS A 39 8.85 27.95 10.31
C LYS A 39 8.58 28.53 11.70
N LYS A 40 7.29 28.58 12.13
CA LYS A 40 6.87 29.10 13.43
C LYS A 40 6.99 28.04 14.54
N THR A 41 6.29 26.94 14.37
CA THR A 41 6.18 25.90 15.43
C THR A 41 7.38 24.94 15.46
N LYS A 42 8.22 24.96 14.42
CA LYS A 42 9.33 24.01 14.19
C LYS A 42 8.87 22.56 14.03
N LEU A 43 7.55 22.30 13.95
CA LEU A 43 6.99 20.98 13.71
C LEU A 43 7.46 20.45 12.34
N VAL A 44 7.91 19.19 12.34
CA VAL A 44 8.25 18.48 11.10
C VAL A 44 6.98 17.84 10.55
N VAL A 45 6.75 18.01 9.24
CA VAL A 45 5.56 17.54 8.52
C VAL A 45 5.96 16.87 7.21
N ALA A 46 5.03 16.09 6.62
CA ALA A 46 5.15 15.59 5.26
C ALA A 46 4.21 16.39 4.35
N MET A 47 4.74 16.95 3.26
CA MET A 47 3.98 17.72 2.27
C MET A 47 3.87 16.93 0.98
N LYS A 48 2.67 16.44 0.65
CA LYS A 48 2.36 15.74 -0.60
C LYS A 48 1.86 16.76 -1.64
N LYS A 49 2.62 16.93 -2.71
CA LYS A 49 2.26 17.79 -3.85
C LYS A 49 1.15 17.14 -4.66
N VAL A 50 0.05 17.83 -4.86
CA VAL A 50 -1.03 17.37 -5.73
C VAL A 50 -0.66 17.65 -7.18
N LEU A 51 -0.65 16.63 -8.04
CA LEU A 51 -0.42 16.79 -9.47
C LEU A 51 -1.69 17.32 -10.13
N MET A 52 -1.53 18.46 -10.82
CA MET A 52 -2.57 19.11 -11.63
C MET A 52 -2.31 18.77 -13.10
N GLU A 53 -2.56 17.52 -13.52
CA GLU A 53 -2.18 17.04 -14.85
C GLU A 53 -2.98 17.70 -15.98
N ASN A 54 -4.24 18.06 -15.72
CA ASN A 54 -5.11 18.74 -16.68
C ASN A 54 -5.71 19.99 -16.04
N GLU A 55 -5.02 21.12 -16.14
CA GLU A 55 -5.51 22.41 -15.61
C GLU A 55 -6.89 22.82 -16.18
N LYS A 56 -7.28 22.26 -17.34
CA LYS A 56 -8.59 22.50 -17.97
C LYS A 56 -9.75 21.80 -17.26
N GLU A 57 -9.49 20.73 -16.51
CA GLU A 57 -10.51 19.94 -15.79
C GLU A 57 -10.69 20.34 -14.33
N GLY A 58 -9.88 21.29 -13.83
CA GLY A 58 -9.94 21.77 -12.46
C GLY A 58 -9.17 20.88 -11.46
N PHE A 59 -9.58 20.90 -10.19
CA PHE A 59 -8.89 20.18 -9.12
C PHE A 59 -9.13 18.67 -9.21
N PRO A 60 -8.08 17.82 -9.07
CA PRO A 60 -8.20 16.36 -9.27
C PRO A 60 -9.24 15.72 -8.32
N ILE A 61 -10.17 14.96 -8.88
CA ILE A 61 -11.24 14.29 -8.12
C ILE A 61 -10.67 13.27 -7.11
N THR A 62 -9.53 12.68 -7.42
CA THR A 62 -8.79 11.75 -6.54
C THR A 62 -8.30 12.47 -5.29
N ALA A 63 -7.72 13.65 -5.44
CA ALA A 63 -7.27 14.48 -4.31
C ALA A 63 -8.44 14.98 -3.46
N LEU A 64 -9.55 15.42 -4.09
CA LEU A 64 -10.78 15.78 -3.35
C LEU A 64 -11.32 14.62 -2.53
N ARG A 65 -11.28 13.41 -3.06
CA ARG A 65 -11.73 12.20 -2.36
C ARG A 65 -10.81 11.87 -1.19
N GLU A 66 -9.50 11.92 -1.39
CA GLU A 66 -8.50 11.72 -0.34
C GLU A 66 -8.72 12.70 0.82
N ILE A 67 -8.88 14.01 0.51
CA ILE A 67 -9.17 15.04 1.50
C ILE A 67 -10.45 14.73 2.29
N LYS A 68 -11.56 14.46 1.60
CA LYS A 68 -12.86 14.18 2.25
C LYS A 68 -12.79 12.96 3.17
N ILE A 69 -12.13 11.90 2.73
CA ILE A 69 -11.96 10.68 3.54
C ILE A 69 -11.11 10.99 4.78
N LEU A 70 -9.97 11.64 4.62
CA LEU A 70 -9.05 11.93 5.75
C LEU A 70 -9.58 12.98 6.72
N GLN A 71 -10.51 13.84 6.30
CA GLN A 71 -11.21 14.75 7.22
C GLN A 71 -12.12 14.02 8.19
N VAL A 72 -12.72 12.91 7.74
CA VAL A 72 -13.65 12.08 8.54
C VAL A 72 -12.88 11.06 9.37
N LEU A 73 -11.86 10.42 8.79
CA LEU A 73 -11.09 9.37 9.47
C LEU A 73 -10.11 9.99 10.48
N LYS A 74 -10.39 9.78 11.77
CA LYS A 74 -9.53 10.20 12.89
C LYS A 74 -9.28 9.01 13.80
N ASN A 75 -8.08 8.42 13.68
CA ASN A 75 -7.68 7.23 14.42
C ASN A 75 -6.15 7.18 14.58
N ASP A 76 -5.67 6.58 15.65
CA ASP A 76 -4.24 6.46 15.95
C ASP A 76 -3.45 5.69 14.87
N ASN A 77 -4.10 4.80 14.12
CA ASN A 77 -3.47 4.01 13.06
C ASN A 77 -3.75 4.54 11.63
N ILE A 78 -4.26 5.76 11.52
CA ILE A 78 -4.46 6.46 10.23
C ILE A 78 -3.59 7.72 10.22
N VAL A 79 -2.93 7.99 9.09
CA VAL A 79 -2.13 9.21 8.93
C VAL A 79 -3.03 10.45 9.03
N ASN A 80 -2.64 11.42 9.86
CA ASN A 80 -3.44 12.61 10.08
C ASN A 80 -3.14 13.69 9.03
N LEU A 81 -4.17 14.11 8.29
CA LEU A 81 -4.13 15.31 7.46
C LEU A 81 -4.25 16.53 8.39
N LEU A 82 -3.21 17.35 8.45
CA LEU A 82 -3.11 18.53 9.31
C LEU A 82 -3.77 19.74 8.67
N GLU A 83 -3.39 20.04 7.43
CA GLU A 83 -3.95 21.15 6.66
C GLU A 83 -3.67 21.00 5.16
N ILE A 84 -4.22 21.93 4.38
CA ILE A 84 -4.00 22.03 2.94
C ILE A 84 -3.32 23.39 2.69
N CYS A 85 -2.22 23.42 1.95
CA CYS A 85 -1.48 24.63 1.61
C CYS A 85 -1.50 24.87 0.10
N ARG A 86 -1.40 26.14 -0.29
CA ARG A 86 -1.35 26.56 -1.69
C ARG A 86 -0.10 27.38 -1.97
N ALA A 87 0.63 27.00 -3.02
CA ALA A 87 1.59 27.90 -3.65
C ALA A 87 0.87 28.81 -4.63
N LYS A 88 1.06 30.11 -4.47
CA LYS A 88 0.48 31.10 -5.39
C LYS A 88 1.12 30.99 -6.77
N ALA A 89 0.35 31.33 -7.80
CA ALA A 89 0.86 31.49 -9.17
C ALA A 89 1.82 32.67 -9.23
N THR A 90 3.06 32.45 -9.64
CA THR A 90 4.12 33.44 -9.78
C THR A 90 4.87 33.25 -11.09
N PRO A 91 5.62 34.22 -11.61
CA PRO A 91 6.48 34.00 -12.78
C PRO A 91 7.49 32.86 -12.58
N TYR A 92 7.99 32.67 -11.35
CA TYR A 92 8.97 31.64 -11.00
C TYR A 92 8.42 30.21 -11.10
N ASN A 93 7.10 30.01 -10.90
CA ASN A 93 6.44 28.73 -11.07
C ASN A 93 5.61 28.67 -12.36
N ARG A 94 5.95 29.50 -13.36
CA ARG A 94 5.26 29.60 -14.64
C ARG A 94 3.76 29.88 -14.51
N PHE A 95 3.37 30.70 -13.55
CA PHE A 95 1.99 31.07 -13.22
C PHE A 95 1.10 29.87 -12.86
N LYS A 96 1.69 28.76 -12.36
CA LYS A 96 0.95 27.56 -11.93
C LYS A 96 0.74 27.58 -10.43
N SER A 97 -0.52 27.51 -10.02
CA SER A 97 -0.87 27.27 -8.61
C SER A 97 -0.62 25.79 -8.28
N THR A 98 -0.04 25.51 -7.12
CA THR A 98 0.20 24.15 -6.64
C THR A 98 -0.44 23.97 -5.29
N VAL A 99 -1.12 22.85 -5.07
CA VAL A 99 -1.71 22.49 -3.78
C VAL A 99 -0.86 21.39 -3.13
N TYR A 100 -0.70 21.51 -1.81
CA TYR A 100 -0.03 20.53 -0.98
C TYR A 100 -0.97 20.03 0.12
N LEU A 101 -1.04 18.73 0.29
CA LEU A 101 -1.63 18.11 1.47
C LEU A 101 -0.54 17.98 2.52
N VAL A 102 -0.76 18.52 3.72
CA VAL A 102 0.20 18.53 4.82
C VAL A 102 -0.22 17.50 5.85
N PHE A 103 0.62 16.50 6.06
CA PHE A 103 0.40 15.39 6.97
C PHE A 103 1.34 15.45 8.17
N GLU A 104 0.97 14.75 9.24
CA GLU A 104 1.94 14.40 10.28
C GLU A 104 3.13 13.66 9.66
N PHE A 105 4.32 13.89 10.20
CA PHE A 105 5.53 13.24 9.69
C PHE A 105 5.76 11.91 10.40
N CYS A 106 5.94 10.85 9.62
CA CYS A 106 6.40 9.56 10.10
C CYS A 106 7.84 9.33 9.62
N GLU A 107 8.71 8.80 10.47
CA GLU A 107 10.14 8.64 10.20
C GLU A 107 10.44 7.54 9.20
N HIS A 108 9.56 6.53 9.07
CA HIS A 108 9.82 5.35 8.25
C HIS A 108 8.57 4.92 7.50
N ASP A 109 8.76 4.23 6.38
CA ASP A 109 7.77 3.28 5.87
C ASP A 109 8.25 1.83 6.10
N LEU A 110 7.31 0.89 6.12
CA LEU A 110 7.62 -0.51 6.42
C LEU A 110 8.53 -1.13 5.35
N ALA A 111 8.35 -0.78 4.07
CA ALA A 111 9.20 -1.28 2.98
C ALA A 111 10.66 -0.80 3.14
N GLY A 112 10.87 0.46 3.54
CA GLY A 112 12.19 1.00 3.86
C GLY A 112 12.84 0.31 5.05
N LEU A 113 12.08 0.03 6.13
CA LEU A 113 12.55 -0.74 7.26
C LEU A 113 12.94 -2.17 6.86
N LEU A 114 12.10 -2.85 6.07
CA LEU A 114 12.38 -4.21 5.60
C LEU A 114 13.54 -4.28 4.60
N SER A 115 13.83 -3.19 3.89
CA SER A 115 14.98 -3.11 2.97
C SER A 115 16.32 -2.95 3.69
N ASN A 116 16.32 -2.49 4.95
CA ASN A 116 17.54 -2.30 5.73
C ASN A 116 17.91 -3.59 6.49
N PRO A 117 19.04 -4.26 6.15
CA PRO A 117 19.44 -5.53 6.78
C PRO A 117 19.73 -5.40 8.29
N GLN A 118 20.02 -4.20 8.78
CA GLN A 118 20.28 -3.94 10.20
C GLN A 118 18.98 -3.90 11.03
N VAL A 119 17.83 -3.65 10.41
CA VAL A 119 16.52 -3.69 11.06
C VAL A 119 16.07 -5.15 11.15
N LYS A 120 15.89 -5.65 12.38
CA LYS A 120 15.39 -7.01 12.63
C LYS A 120 14.21 -6.92 13.57
N PHE A 121 13.07 -7.40 13.12
CA PHE A 121 11.86 -7.48 13.94
C PHE A 121 11.85 -8.79 14.73
N SER A 122 11.63 -8.74 16.02
CA SER A 122 11.24 -9.90 16.83
C SER A 122 9.81 -10.32 16.52
N LEU A 123 9.41 -11.53 16.94
CA LEU A 123 8.03 -12.00 16.79
C LEU A 123 7.03 -11.07 17.49
N ALA A 124 7.38 -10.60 18.71
CA ALA A 124 6.55 -9.66 19.48
C ALA A 124 6.34 -8.32 18.75
N GLU A 125 7.38 -7.80 18.09
CA GLU A 125 7.31 -6.57 17.30
C GLU A 125 6.52 -6.78 15.99
N ILE A 126 6.65 -7.93 15.33
CA ILE A 126 5.81 -8.28 14.17
C ILE A 126 4.34 -8.36 14.58
N LYS A 127 4.03 -8.98 15.72
CA LYS A 127 2.67 -8.99 16.28
C LYS A 127 2.14 -7.57 16.49
N LYS A 128 2.96 -6.68 17.03
CA LYS A 128 2.56 -5.27 17.25
C LYS A 128 2.29 -4.53 15.94
N VAL A 129 3.15 -4.70 14.92
CA VAL A 129 2.93 -4.13 13.59
C VAL A 129 1.60 -4.63 13.01
N MET A 130 1.38 -5.94 13.01
CA MET A 130 0.15 -6.52 12.46
C MET A 130 -1.09 -6.15 13.26
N GLN A 131 -1.01 -6.08 14.59
CA GLN A 131 -2.11 -5.61 15.45
C GLN A 131 -2.53 -4.19 15.09
N GLN A 132 -1.57 -3.27 14.96
CA GLN A 132 -1.85 -1.88 14.60
C GLN A 132 -2.38 -1.75 13.17
N LEU A 133 -1.85 -2.54 12.21
CA LEU A 133 -2.33 -2.57 10.83
C LEU A 133 -3.79 -3.03 10.75
N LEU A 134 -4.11 -4.14 11.43
CA LEU A 134 -5.47 -4.68 11.46
C LEU A 134 -6.44 -3.75 12.21
N ASN A 135 -6.00 -3.07 13.28
CA ASN A 135 -6.79 -2.02 13.95
C ASN A 135 -7.13 -0.87 13.00
N GLY A 136 -6.16 -0.42 12.20
CA GLY A 136 -6.39 0.59 11.17
C GLY A 136 -7.40 0.13 10.12
N LEU A 137 -7.27 -1.11 9.63
CA LEU A 137 -8.22 -1.69 8.68
C LEU A 137 -9.60 -1.87 9.29
N TYR A 138 -9.71 -2.38 10.51
CA TYR A 138 -10.98 -2.48 11.24
C TYR A 138 -11.69 -1.13 11.31
N TYR A 139 -10.95 -0.08 11.67
CA TYR A 139 -11.50 1.27 11.77
C TYR A 139 -12.03 1.80 10.44
N ILE A 140 -11.25 1.70 9.34
CA ILE A 140 -11.71 2.22 8.04
C ILE A 140 -12.87 1.39 7.48
N HIS A 141 -12.85 0.06 7.64
CA HIS A 141 -13.92 -0.82 7.19
C HIS A 141 -15.23 -0.60 7.97
N SER A 142 -15.14 -0.35 9.28
CA SER A 142 -16.30 0.04 10.12
C SER A 142 -16.89 1.38 9.68
N ASN A 143 -16.07 2.29 9.16
CA ASN A 143 -16.50 3.55 8.54
C ASN A 143 -16.86 3.41 7.05
N LYS A 144 -17.04 2.16 6.56
CA LYS A 144 -17.43 1.87 5.18
C LYS A 144 -16.44 2.45 4.14
N ILE A 145 -15.13 2.46 4.44
CA ILE A 145 -14.07 2.88 3.53
C ILE A 145 -13.19 1.68 3.19
N LEU A 146 -12.85 1.51 1.91
CA LEU A 146 -11.82 0.60 1.41
C LEU A 146 -10.55 1.40 1.14
N HIS A 147 -9.39 0.85 1.51
CA HIS A 147 -8.09 1.48 1.24
C HIS A 147 -7.68 1.32 -0.22
N ARG A 148 -7.72 0.09 -0.75
CA ARG A 148 -7.48 -0.30 -2.14
C ARG A 148 -6.05 -0.12 -2.66
N ASP A 149 -5.08 0.21 -1.80
CA ASP A 149 -3.66 0.21 -2.14
C ASP A 149 -2.79 -0.24 -0.95
N MET A 150 -3.14 -1.41 -0.40
CA MET A 150 -2.37 -2.04 0.67
C MET A 150 -1.04 -2.55 0.14
N LYS A 151 0.06 -1.97 0.64
CA LYS A 151 1.45 -2.37 0.37
C LYS A 151 2.36 -1.88 1.50
N ALA A 152 3.53 -2.48 1.66
CA ALA A 152 4.46 -2.13 2.75
C ALA A 152 4.91 -0.65 2.71
N ALA A 153 5.03 -0.03 1.53
CA ALA A 153 5.37 1.39 1.38
C ALA A 153 4.28 2.36 1.88
N ASN A 154 3.01 1.91 1.94
CA ASN A 154 1.89 2.71 2.45
C ASN A 154 1.65 2.50 3.96
N ILE A 155 2.49 1.71 4.62
CA ILE A 155 2.47 1.50 6.06
C ILE A 155 3.57 2.35 6.66
N LEU A 156 3.20 3.51 7.21
CA LEU A 156 4.14 4.43 7.84
C LEU A 156 4.32 4.09 9.32
N ILE A 157 5.50 4.41 9.84
CA ILE A 157 5.85 4.19 11.25
C ILE A 157 6.49 5.45 11.81
N THR A 158 5.91 5.96 12.88
CA THR A 158 6.43 7.14 13.58
C THR A 158 7.70 6.78 14.36
N LYS A 159 8.44 7.78 14.78
CA LYS A 159 9.61 7.64 15.65
C LYS A 159 9.32 6.86 16.95
N THR A 160 8.07 6.91 17.43
CA THR A 160 7.62 6.21 18.65
C THR A 160 7.02 4.83 18.37
N GLY A 161 7.15 4.30 17.14
CA GLY A 161 6.65 2.96 16.79
C GLY A 161 5.15 2.88 16.54
N LYS A 162 4.43 4.00 16.44
CA LYS A 162 3.03 4.01 16.02
C LYS A 162 2.94 3.78 14.52
N LEU A 163 2.13 2.81 14.11
CA LEU A 163 1.83 2.53 12.71
C LEU A 163 0.70 3.43 12.22
N LYS A 164 0.83 3.94 11.00
CA LYS A 164 -0.12 4.80 10.31
C LYS A 164 -0.39 4.29 8.90
N LEU A 165 -1.64 3.92 8.59
CA LEU A 165 -2.06 3.68 7.21
C LEU A 165 -2.03 5.00 6.45
N ALA A 166 -1.42 5.01 5.26
CA ALA A 166 -1.21 6.19 4.44
C ALA A 166 -1.58 5.95 2.98
N ASP A 167 -1.65 7.05 2.22
CA ASP A 167 -2.01 7.09 0.79
C ASP A 167 -3.43 6.62 0.49
N PHE A 168 -4.40 7.44 0.88
CA PHE A 168 -5.83 7.25 0.62
C PHE A 168 -6.27 7.73 -0.78
N GLY A 169 -5.33 8.00 -1.69
CA GLY A 169 -5.62 8.46 -3.05
C GLY A 169 -6.49 7.51 -3.88
N LEU A 170 -6.38 6.20 -3.62
CA LEU A 170 -7.23 5.17 -4.20
C LEU A 170 -8.41 4.76 -3.30
N ALA A 171 -8.52 5.27 -2.08
CA ALA A 171 -9.55 4.88 -1.15
C ALA A 171 -10.96 5.25 -1.66
N ARG A 172 -11.97 4.49 -1.23
CA ARG A 172 -13.35 4.69 -1.64
C ARG A 172 -14.35 4.21 -0.60
N ALA A 173 -15.44 4.95 -0.47
CA ALA A 173 -16.60 4.48 0.30
C ALA A 173 -17.23 3.26 -0.38
N PHE A 174 -17.72 2.30 0.41
CA PHE A 174 -18.47 1.16 -0.05
C PHE A 174 -19.83 1.08 0.68
N SER A 175 -20.76 0.38 0.08
CA SER A 175 -22.07 0.14 0.65
C SER A 175 -22.46 -1.33 0.48
N ASP A 176 -23.47 -1.77 1.21
CA ASP A 176 -23.99 -3.13 1.11
C ASP A 176 -24.85 -3.35 -0.17
N LYS A 177 -25.03 -2.28 -0.97
CA LYS A 177 -25.68 -2.35 -2.29
C LYS A 177 -24.68 -2.82 -3.35
N LEU A 178 -25.21 -3.33 -4.49
CA LEU A 178 -24.37 -3.71 -5.62
C LEU A 178 -23.54 -2.50 -6.10
N ASN A 179 -22.23 -2.63 -6.06
CA ASN A 179 -21.29 -1.61 -6.49
C ASN A 179 -20.58 -2.09 -7.76
N ARG A 180 -20.31 -1.15 -8.69
CA ARG A 180 -19.48 -1.43 -9.86
C ARG A 180 -18.22 -0.56 -9.79
N TYR A 181 -17.24 -1.05 -9.07
CA TYR A 181 -15.93 -0.38 -8.95
C TYR A 181 -15.00 -0.77 -10.11
N THR A 182 -13.93 0.01 -10.29
CA THR A 182 -12.83 -0.44 -11.14
C THR A 182 -12.07 -1.56 -10.44
N ASN A 183 -11.74 -2.62 -11.15
CA ASN A 183 -10.89 -3.71 -10.67
C ASN A 183 -9.39 -3.41 -10.85
N ARG A 184 -9.03 -2.32 -11.57
CA ARG A 184 -7.65 -1.88 -11.77
C ARG A 184 -7.17 -1.00 -10.61
N VAL A 185 -7.21 -1.55 -9.41
CA VAL A 185 -6.71 -0.95 -8.18
C VAL A 185 -5.76 -1.94 -7.50
N VAL A 186 -5.09 -1.50 -6.45
CA VAL A 186 -4.05 -2.25 -5.73
C VAL A 186 -2.79 -2.48 -6.59
N THR A 187 -1.63 -2.22 -6.05
CA THR A 187 -0.35 -2.56 -6.66
C THR A 187 -0.29 -4.05 -6.98
N LEU A 188 0.13 -4.43 -8.19
CA LEU A 188 -0.01 -5.78 -8.75
C LEU A 188 0.40 -6.91 -7.80
N TRP A 189 1.51 -6.78 -7.11
CA TRP A 189 2.04 -7.81 -6.20
C TRP A 189 1.17 -8.08 -4.96
N TYR A 190 0.31 -7.12 -4.60
CA TYR A 190 -0.62 -7.20 -3.46
C TYR A 190 -2.07 -7.33 -3.91
N ARG A 191 -2.33 -7.43 -5.24
CA ARG A 191 -3.67 -7.50 -5.80
C ARG A 191 -4.26 -8.89 -5.59
N PRO A 192 -5.47 -8.99 -4.99
CA PRO A 192 -6.11 -10.25 -4.71
C PRO A 192 -6.67 -10.92 -5.99
N PRO A 193 -6.91 -12.24 -5.95
CA PRO A 193 -7.35 -13.00 -7.12
C PRO A 193 -8.69 -12.52 -7.68
N GLU A 194 -9.64 -12.09 -6.84
CA GLU A 194 -10.95 -11.59 -7.30
C GLU A 194 -10.80 -10.38 -8.21
N LEU A 195 -9.90 -9.44 -7.91
CA LEU A 195 -9.65 -8.27 -8.77
C LEU A 195 -8.97 -8.67 -10.08
N LEU A 196 -8.04 -9.63 -10.04
CA LEU A 196 -7.37 -10.15 -11.23
C LEU A 196 -8.34 -10.93 -12.14
N LEU A 197 -9.38 -11.52 -11.58
CA LEU A 197 -10.44 -12.22 -12.31
C LEU A 197 -11.60 -11.31 -12.75
N GLY A 198 -11.48 -10.00 -12.50
CA GLY A 198 -12.43 -9.02 -13.04
C GLY A 198 -13.59 -8.66 -12.13
N GLU A 199 -13.59 -9.08 -10.85
CA GLU A 199 -14.63 -8.70 -9.90
C GLU A 199 -14.70 -7.18 -9.74
N ARG A 200 -15.92 -6.65 -9.80
CA ARG A 200 -16.21 -5.21 -9.65
C ARG A 200 -17.06 -4.90 -8.43
N ASN A 201 -17.69 -5.91 -7.85
CA ASN A 201 -18.47 -5.79 -6.62
C ASN A 201 -17.69 -6.37 -5.44
N TYR A 202 -16.58 -5.76 -5.11
CA TYR A 202 -15.69 -6.21 -4.04
C TYR A 202 -15.83 -5.36 -2.77
N GLY A 203 -15.38 -5.89 -1.66
CA GLY A 203 -15.46 -5.28 -0.34
C GLY A 203 -14.14 -5.36 0.44
N PRO A 204 -14.19 -5.26 1.78
CA PRO A 204 -13.05 -5.25 2.70
C PRO A 204 -12.02 -6.37 2.50
N ALA A 205 -12.45 -7.53 2.03
CA ALA A 205 -11.57 -8.69 1.83
C ALA A 205 -10.34 -8.38 0.94
N ILE A 206 -10.42 -7.41 0.01
CA ILE A 206 -9.27 -7.03 -0.83
C ILE A 206 -8.13 -6.45 0.00
N ASP A 207 -8.43 -5.65 1.03
CA ASP A 207 -7.43 -5.05 1.91
C ASP A 207 -6.81 -6.10 2.86
N LEU A 208 -7.60 -7.11 3.27
CA LEU A 208 -7.12 -8.23 4.11
C LEU A 208 -6.15 -9.15 3.34
N TRP A 209 -6.36 -9.36 2.03
CA TRP A 209 -5.38 -10.03 1.20
C TRP A 209 -4.04 -9.28 1.20
N GLY A 210 -4.08 -7.96 1.00
CA GLY A 210 -2.91 -7.10 1.07
C GLY A 210 -2.23 -7.16 2.44
N ALA A 211 -3.00 -7.17 3.53
CA ALA A 211 -2.48 -7.36 4.89
C ALA A 211 -1.77 -8.73 5.04
N GLY A 212 -2.29 -9.79 4.45
CA GLY A 212 -1.64 -11.12 4.42
C GLY A 212 -0.31 -11.09 3.66
N CYS A 213 -0.27 -10.42 2.51
CA CYS A 213 0.97 -10.22 1.77
C CYS A 213 2.02 -9.44 2.58
N ILE A 214 1.62 -8.33 3.23
CA ILE A 214 2.49 -7.53 4.09
C ILE A 214 2.96 -8.35 5.31
N MET A 215 2.07 -9.12 5.93
CA MET A 215 2.44 -9.99 7.03
C MET A 215 3.54 -10.97 6.65
N ALA A 216 3.40 -11.68 5.53
CA ALA A 216 4.44 -12.60 5.05
C ALA A 216 5.75 -11.85 4.75
N GLU A 217 5.67 -10.64 4.18
CA GLU A 217 6.82 -9.79 3.86
C GLU A 217 7.63 -9.39 5.11
N MET A 218 7.02 -9.35 6.30
CA MET A 218 7.74 -9.11 7.56
C MET A 218 8.85 -10.13 7.82
N TRP A 219 8.67 -11.38 7.37
CA TRP A 219 9.69 -12.44 7.50
C TRP A 219 10.55 -12.60 6.25
N THR A 220 9.94 -12.58 5.06
CA THR A 220 10.66 -12.78 3.79
C THR A 220 11.46 -11.54 3.39
N ARG A 221 11.15 -10.37 3.96
CA ARG A 221 11.75 -9.05 3.70
C ARG A 221 11.60 -8.58 2.25
N SER A 222 10.76 -9.23 1.49
CA SER A 222 10.41 -8.86 0.10
C SER A 222 9.00 -9.37 -0.21
N PRO A 223 8.27 -8.74 -1.13
CA PRO A 223 6.96 -9.19 -1.53
C PRO A 223 6.97 -10.65 -2.00
N ILE A 224 6.03 -11.45 -1.51
CA ILE A 224 6.02 -12.92 -1.71
C ILE A 224 5.59 -13.37 -3.10
N MET A 225 4.86 -12.51 -3.85
CA MET A 225 4.33 -12.81 -5.17
C MET A 225 4.59 -11.62 -6.10
N GLN A 226 5.71 -11.64 -6.83
CA GLN A 226 6.16 -10.53 -7.69
C GLN A 226 5.89 -10.84 -9.16
N GLY A 227 4.61 -10.82 -9.57
CA GLY A 227 4.22 -11.00 -10.97
C GLY A 227 4.60 -9.81 -11.84
N ASN A 228 5.03 -10.09 -13.07
CA ASN A 228 5.31 -9.04 -14.07
C ASN A 228 4.06 -8.66 -14.88
N THR A 229 3.05 -9.52 -14.90
CA THR A 229 1.76 -9.33 -15.56
C THR A 229 0.64 -9.87 -14.68
N GLU A 230 -0.60 -9.50 -14.93
CA GLU A 230 -1.77 -10.02 -14.21
C GLU A 230 -1.87 -11.55 -14.35
N GLN A 231 -1.60 -12.11 -15.51
CA GLN A 231 -1.53 -13.57 -15.73
C GLN A 231 -0.44 -14.22 -14.88
N HIS A 232 0.76 -13.66 -14.85
CA HIS A 232 1.87 -14.17 -14.03
C HIS A 232 1.55 -14.05 -12.54
N GLN A 233 0.88 -12.97 -12.14
CA GLN A 233 0.44 -12.80 -10.75
C GLN A 233 -0.54 -13.92 -10.33
N LEU A 234 -1.53 -14.25 -11.17
CA LEU A 234 -2.45 -15.36 -10.93
C LEU A 234 -1.74 -16.71 -10.87
N THR A 235 -0.71 -16.91 -11.70
CA THR A 235 0.12 -18.11 -11.66
C THR A 235 0.83 -18.24 -10.31
N LEU A 236 1.45 -17.17 -9.81
CA LEU A 236 2.13 -17.15 -8.51
C LEU A 236 1.14 -17.38 -7.35
N ILE A 237 -0.03 -16.75 -7.42
CA ILE A 237 -1.11 -16.97 -6.44
C ILE A 237 -1.52 -18.45 -6.43
N SER A 238 -1.76 -19.05 -7.59
CA SER A 238 -2.16 -20.46 -7.69
C SER A 238 -1.07 -21.41 -7.19
N GLN A 239 0.20 -21.12 -7.44
CA GLN A 239 1.33 -21.91 -6.96
C GLN A 239 1.47 -21.86 -5.43
N LEU A 240 1.08 -20.76 -4.78
CA LEU A 240 1.14 -20.61 -3.33
C LEU A 240 -0.16 -21.05 -2.66
N CYS A 241 -1.30 -20.59 -3.16
CA CYS A 241 -2.60 -20.74 -2.50
C CYS A 241 -3.44 -21.91 -3.04
N GLY A 242 -2.96 -22.60 -4.09
CA GLY A 242 -3.69 -23.67 -4.77
C GLY A 242 -4.45 -23.17 -6.01
N SER A 243 -4.89 -24.13 -6.84
CA SER A 243 -5.67 -23.85 -8.04
C SER A 243 -6.99 -23.17 -7.70
N ILE A 244 -7.37 -22.17 -8.50
CA ILE A 244 -8.65 -21.49 -8.39
C ILE A 244 -9.69 -22.35 -9.12
N THR A 245 -10.62 -22.93 -8.38
CA THR A 245 -11.70 -23.79 -8.90
C THR A 245 -13.04 -23.46 -8.24
N ALA A 246 -14.15 -23.82 -8.87
CA ALA A 246 -15.48 -23.63 -8.29
C ALA A 246 -15.71 -24.44 -6.99
N GLU A 247 -14.96 -25.53 -6.80
CA GLU A 247 -15.00 -26.32 -5.58
C GLU A 247 -14.38 -25.56 -4.38
N ILE A 248 -13.24 -24.88 -4.60
CA ILE A 248 -12.54 -24.10 -3.56
C ILE A 248 -13.21 -22.75 -3.34
N TRP A 249 -13.65 -22.12 -4.44
CA TRP A 249 -14.29 -20.82 -4.45
C TRP A 249 -15.61 -20.88 -5.25
N PRO A 250 -16.73 -21.24 -4.61
CA PRO A 250 -18.03 -21.29 -5.25
C PRO A 250 -18.41 -19.93 -5.87
N GLY A 251 -18.83 -19.95 -7.13
CA GLY A 251 -19.23 -18.75 -7.89
C GLY A 251 -18.10 -18.06 -8.64
N VAL A 252 -16.86 -18.51 -8.54
CA VAL A 252 -15.72 -17.96 -9.28
C VAL A 252 -15.92 -18.02 -10.80
N GLU A 253 -16.65 -19.02 -11.27
CA GLU A 253 -17.00 -19.21 -12.69
C GLU A 253 -17.88 -18.07 -13.27
N LYS A 254 -18.50 -17.25 -12.41
CA LYS A 254 -19.30 -16.08 -12.79
C LYS A 254 -18.43 -14.84 -13.09
N LEU A 255 -17.15 -14.88 -12.73
CA LEU A 255 -16.25 -13.77 -12.95
C LEU A 255 -15.86 -13.63 -14.40
N ASP A 256 -15.89 -12.41 -14.94
CA ASP A 256 -15.75 -12.09 -16.37
C ASP A 256 -14.49 -12.69 -17.02
N LEU A 257 -13.39 -12.80 -16.25
CA LEU A 257 -12.09 -13.25 -16.75
C LEU A 257 -11.78 -14.72 -16.41
N PHE A 258 -12.55 -15.39 -15.56
CA PHE A 258 -12.25 -16.75 -15.10
C PHE A 258 -12.12 -17.76 -16.26
N THR A 259 -13.02 -17.70 -17.24
CA THR A 259 -13.00 -18.58 -18.42
C THR A 259 -12.09 -18.07 -19.55
N LYS A 260 -11.64 -16.79 -19.48
CA LYS A 260 -10.84 -16.14 -20.52
C LYS A 260 -9.34 -16.19 -20.23
N ILE A 261 -8.96 -16.53 -18.99
CA ILE A 261 -7.57 -16.59 -18.54
C ILE A 261 -7.20 -18.06 -18.30
N GLU A 262 -6.02 -18.46 -18.75
CA GLU A 262 -5.49 -19.78 -18.46
C GLU A 262 -4.97 -19.83 -17.02
N LEU A 263 -5.68 -20.57 -16.15
CA LEU A 263 -5.33 -20.73 -14.75
C LEU A 263 -4.59 -22.06 -14.53
N PRO A 264 -3.53 -22.10 -13.69
CA PRO A 264 -2.84 -23.33 -13.33
C PRO A 264 -3.78 -24.33 -12.66
N LYS A 265 -3.79 -25.59 -13.17
CA LYS A 265 -4.60 -26.67 -12.62
C LYS A 265 -3.75 -27.60 -11.74
N GLY A 266 -4.39 -28.34 -10.83
CA GLY A 266 -3.75 -29.35 -9.99
C GLY A 266 -2.78 -28.80 -8.95
N GLN A 267 -2.76 -27.50 -8.70
CA GLN A 267 -1.92 -26.91 -7.65
C GLN A 267 -2.57 -27.14 -6.28
N LYS A 268 -1.81 -27.73 -5.36
CA LYS A 268 -2.21 -27.85 -3.96
C LYS A 268 -1.91 -26.54 -3.21
N ARG A 269 -2.72 -26.21 -2.20
CA ARG A 269 -2.46 -25.11 -1.28
C ARG A 269 -1.19 -25.39 -0.47
N LYS A 270 -0.22 -24.46 -0.51
CA LYS A 270 1.11 -24.62 0.10
C LYS A 270 1.52 -23.42 0.95
N VAL A 271 0.57 -22.57 1.38
CA VAL A 271 0.86 -21.35 2.14
C VAL A 271 1.69 -21.68 3.38
N LYS A 272 1.20 -22.57 4.24
CA LYS A 272 1.90 -22.97 5.47
C LYS A 272 3.23 -23.68 5.15
N GLU A 273 3.24 -24.61 4.20
CA GLU A 273 4.43 -25.35 3.80
C GLU A 273 5.56 -24.45 3.30
N ARG A 274 5.27 -23.55 2.34
CA ARG A 274 6.28 -22.67 1.75
C ARG A 274 6.76 -21.58 2.70
N LEU A 275 5.88 -21.06 3.54
CA LEU A 275 6.25 -20.01 4.49
C LEU A 275 6.91 -20.55 5.75
N HIS A 276 6.76 -21.85 6.08
CA HIS A 276 7.38 -22.47 7.25
C HIS A 276 8.91 -22.31 7.29
N GLY A 277 9.57 -22.18 6.12
CA GLY A 277 11.00 -21.92 6.04
C GLY A 277 11.41 -20.58 6.71
N TYR A 278 10.54 -19.59 6.66
CA TYR A 278 10.72 -18.25 7.20
C TYR A 278 9.99 -18.03 8.53
N VAL A 279 8.77 -18.54 8.64
CA VAL A 279 7.84 -18.34 9.77
C VAL A 279 7.82 -19.61 10.62
N LYS A 280 8.36 -19.57 11.83
CA LYS A 280 8.41 -20.73 12.74
C LYS A 280 7.21 -20.80 13.68
N ASP A 281 6.54 -19.68 13.89
CA ASP A 281 5.36 -19.60 14.74
C ASP A 281 4.13 -20.19 14.01
N GLN A 282 3.48 -21.16 14.64
CA GLN A 282 2.34 -21.87 14.05
C GLN A 282 1.09 -20.98 13.95
N TYR A 283 0.90 -20.06 14.91
CA TYR A 283 -0.24 -19.14 14.90
C TYR A 283 -0.08 -18.09 13.81
N ALA A 284 1.16 -17.63 13.54
CA ALA A 284 1.45 -16.76 12.41
C ALA A 284 1.14 -17.46 11.07
N LEU A 285 1.54 -18.73 10.92
CA LEU A 285 1.23 -19.50 9.72
C LEU A 285 -0.28 -19.72 9.54
N ASP A 286 -1.01 -19.90 10.64
CA ASP A 286 -2.46 -20.08 10.58
C ASP A 286 -3.17 -18.77 10.19
N LEU A 287 -2.79 -17.64 10.78
CA LEU A 287 -3.34 -16.34 10.40
C LEU A 287 -3.01 -15.98 8.95
N LEU A 288 -1.77 -16.23 8.49
CA LEU A 288 -1.37 -16.06 7.09
C LEU A 288 -2.24 -16.88 6.15
N ASP A 289 -2.50 -18.15 6.52
CA ASP A 289 -3.34 -19.03 5.73
C ASP A 289 -4.78 -18.50 5.63
N LYS A 290 -5.34 -17.94 6.70
CA LYS A 290 -6.67 -17.34 6.72
C LYS A 290 -6.75 -16.02 5.93
N LEU A 291 -5.71 -15.18 6.00
CA LEU A 291 -5.63 -13.91 5.24
C LEU A 291 -5.47 -14.15 3.74
N LEU A 292 -4.72 -15.18 3.35
CA LEU A 292 -4.47 -15.55 1.95
C LEU A 292 -5.47 -16.62 1.44
N ASN A 293 -6.72 -16.55 1.87
CA ASN A 293 -7.78 -17.38 1.33
C ASN A 293 -8.19 -16.89 -0.06
N LEU A 294 -8.29 -17.81 -1.04
CA LEU A 294 -8.69 -17.48 -2.42
C LEU A 294 -10.13 -16.98 -2.49
N ASP A 295 -11.03 -17.61 -1.76
CA ASP A 295 -12.43 -17.20 -1.67
C ASP A 295 -12.55 -15.97 -0.75
N PRO A 296 -12.90 -14.79 -1.28
CA PRO A 296 -13.02 -13.57 -0.47
C PRO A 296 -14.10 -13.66 0.62
N THR A 297 -15.09 -14.55 0.46
CA THR A 297 -16.16 -14.73 1.46
C THR A 297 -15.70 -15.57 2.66
N LYS A 298 -14.65 -16.39 2.49
CA LYS A 298 -14.02 -17.19 3.53
C LYS A 298 -12.74 -16.56 4.08
N ARG A 299 -12.26 -15.49 3.44
CA ARG A 299 -11.10 -14.75 3.92
C ARG A 299 -11.44 -14.07 5.24
N VAL A 300 -10.57 -14.23 6.25
CA VAL A 300 -10.75 -13.64 7.58
C VAL A 300 -10.92 -12.12 7.46
N ASN A 301 -11.90 -11.55 8.17
CA ASN A 301 -12.07 -10.10 8.27
C ASN A 301 -11.13 -9.51 9.36
N SER A 302 -11.09 -8.18 9.49
CA SER A 302 -10.18 -7.51 10.42
C SER A 302 -10.51 -7.76 11.89
N ASP A 303 -11.78 -7.93 12.25
CA ASP A 303 -12.21 -8.20 13.62
C ASP A 303 -11.80 -9.62 14.06
N ASP A 304 -12.16 -10.62 13.27
CA ASP A 304 -11.77 -12.01 13.53
C ASP A 304 -10.24 -12.19 13.51
N ALA A 305 -9.54 -11.45 12.63
CA ALA A 305 -8.08 -11.49 12.58
C ALA A 305 -7.45 -10.92 13.86
N LEU A 306 -7.98 -9.84 14.43
CA LEU A 306 -7.53 -9.25 15.70
C LEU A 306 -7.78 -10.18 16.89
N ASN A 307 -8.83 -11.00 16.83
CA ASN A 307 -9.17 -11.99 17.86
C ASN A 307 -8.42 -13.32 17.68
N HIS A 308 -7.55 -13.44 16.68
CA HIS A 308 -6.77 -14.66 16.42
C HIS A 308 -5.71 -14.89 17.49
N ASP A 309 -5.48 -16.17 17.87
CA ASP A 309 -4.50 -16.60 18.89
C ASP A 309 -3.10 -16.06 18.68
N PHE A 310 -2.72 -15.73 17.44
CA PHE A 310 -1.46 -15.09 17.10
C PHE A 310 -1.13 -13.86 17.98
N PHE A 311 -2.14 -13.11 18.41
CA PHE A 311 -1.94 -11.91 19.22
C PHE A 311 -2.05 -12.15 20.72
N TRP A 312 -2.55 -13.32 21.14
CA TRP A 312 -2.90 -13.61 22.53
C TRP A 312 -2.03 -14.67 23.20
N VAL A 313 -1.15 -15.32 22.41
CA VAL A 313 -0.17 -16.29 22.91
C VAL A 313 1.22 -15.65 22.95
N ASP A 314 2.03 -16.03 23.95
CA ASP A 314 3.40 -15.53 24.11
C ASP A 314 4.29 -15.81 22.86
N PRO A 315 5.21 -14.89 22.53
CA PRO A 315 5.38 -13.55 23.13
C PRO A 315 4.25 -12.61 22.72
N LEU A 316 3.70 -11.87 23.67
CA LEU A 316 2.66 -10.86 23.40
C LEU A 316 3.20 -9.71 22.52
N PRO A 317 2.31 -8.96 21.80
CA PRO A 317 2.71 -7.79 21.01
C PRO A 317 3.48 -6.77 21.85
N GLN A 318 4.66 -6.36 21.39
CA GLN A 318 5.55 -5.41 22.09
C GLN A 318 5.86 -4.20 21.22
N ASP A 319 5.97 -3.03 21.84
CA ASP A 319 6.24 -1.77 21.16
C ASP A 319 7.59 -1.74 20.42
N LEU A 320 7.62 -1.00 19.30
CA LEU A 320 8.78 -0.92 18.41
C LEU A 320 9.88 0.05 18.93
N ASN A 321 9.63 0.79 20.01
CA ASN A 321 10.50 1.87 20.47
C ASN A 321 11.95 1.44 20.65
N HIS A 322 12.18 0.27 21.27
CA HIS A 322 13.54 -0.22 21.54
C HIS A 322 14.30 -0.52 20.25
N MET A 323 13.66 -1.12 19.25
CA MET A 323 14.28 -1.40 17.95
C MET A 323 14.56 -0.09 17.20
N LEU A 324 13.56 0.81 17.12
CA LEU A 324 13.67 2.06 16.37
C LEU A 324 14.66 3.04 16.99
N SER A 325 14.84 3.06 18.32
CA SER A 325 15.80 3.94 19.00
C SER A 325 17.26 3.74 18.55
N ARG A 326 17.59 2.57 17.99
CA ARG A 326 18.90 2.26 17.43
C ARG A 326 19.13 2.87 16.05
N HIS A 327 18.08 3.44 15.43
CA HIS A 327 18.11 3.96 14.09
C HIS A 327 17.70 5.43 14.06
N SER A 328 18.67 6.33 13.93
CA SER A 328 18.45 7.78 13.94
C SER A 328 18.01 8.35 12.58
N LYS A 329 18.22 7.60 11.49
CA LYS A 329 17.91 8.06 10.12
C LYS A 329 16.56 7.56 9.66
N SER A 330 15.82 8.41 8.94
CA SER A 330 14.58 8.02 8.27
C SER A 330 14.86 6.93 7.22
N MET A 331 13.98 5.92 7.19
CA MET A 331 14.05 4.80 6.24
C MET A 331 12.75 4.74 5.44
N PHE A 332 12.84 5.17 4.19
CA PHE A 332 11.76 5.11 3.21
C PHE A 332 12.18 4.24 2.04
N GLU A 333 11.24 3.51 1.43
CA GLU A 333 11.50 2.72 0.23
C GLU A 333 12.13 3.57 -0.88
N TYR A 334 11.64 4.81 -1.04
CA TYR A 334 12.17 5.78 -2.01
C TYR A 334 13.67 6.06 -1.84
N LEU A 335 14.18 6.05 -0.61
CA LEU A 335 15.59 6.31 -0.27
C LEU A 335 16.43 5.03 -0.22
N ALA A 336 15.82 3.86 -0.31
CA ALA A 336 16.53 2.60 -0.28
C ALA A 336 17.32 2.37 -1.59
N PRO A 337 18.50 1.76 -1.54
CA PRO A 337 19.18 1.35 -2.76
C PRO A 337 18.31 0.36 -3.55
N PRO A 338 18.38 0.38 -4.90
CA PRO A 338 17.57 -0.50 -5.72
C PRO A 338 17.80 -1.97 -5.32
N ARG A 339 16.71 -2.70 -5.05
CA ARG A 339 16.78 -4.13 -4.71
C ARG A 339 17.46 -4.87 -5.85
N ARG A 340 18.57 -5.58 -5.57
CA ARG A 340 19.18 -6.50 -6.54
C ARG A 340 18.12 -7.59 -6.82
N ARG A 341 17.72 -7.73 -8.09
CA ARG A 341 16.88 -8.87 -8.52
C ARG A 341 17.68 -10.13 -8.17
N ALA A 342 17.05 -11.06 -7.43
CA ALA A 342 17.61 -12.40 -7.29
C ALA A 342 17.86 -12.97 -8.70
N PRO A 343 19.01 -13.60 -8.96
CA PRO A 343 19.25 -14.21 -10.25
C PRO A 343 18.13 -15.23 -10.49
N ILE A 344 17.43 -15.08 -11.61
CA ILE A 344 16.51 -16.08 -12.10
C ILE A 344 17.35 -17.34 -12.31
N HIS A 345 17.07 -18.40 -11.56
CA HIS A 345 17.66 -19.71 -11.84
C HIS A 345 17.30 -20.06 -13.29
N GLN A 346 18.24 -19.83 -14.21
CA GLN A 346 18.17 -20.39 -15.55
C GLN A 346 18.18 -21.91 -15.40
N GLN A 347 17.08 -22.55 -15.76
CA GLN A 347 17.13 -23.98 -16.01
C GLN A 347 18.16 -24.24 -17.12
N PRO A 348 18.93 -25.33 -17.05
CA PRO A 348 19.91 -25.67 -18.09
C PRO A 348 19.18 -25.77 -19.43
N GLN A 349 19.56 -24.94 -20.39
CA GLN A 349 19.11 -25.06 -21.77
C GLN A 349 19.71 -26.31 -22.38
N GLN A 350 18.86 -27.16 -22.93
CA GLN A 350 19.28 -28.21 -23.85
C GLN A 350 19.92 -27.58 -25.10
N PRO A 351 21.02 -28.15 -25.63
CA PRO A 351 21.69 -27.60 -26.81
C PRO A 351 20.92 -27.94 -28.09
N GLY A 352 20.64 -26.94 -28.89
CA GLY A 352 20.25 -27.12 -30.29
C GLY A 352 19.10 -26.24 -30.75
N VAL A 353 19.41 -25.11 -31.36
CA VAL A 353 19.02 -24.64 -32.71
C VAL A 353 19.40 -23.15 -32.81
N VAL A 354 20.34 -22.87 -33.67
CA VAL A 354 20.78 -21.52 -34.06
C VAL A 354 19.68 -20.84 -34.91
N ARG A 355 19.28 -19.62 -34.47
CA ARG A 355 18.55 -18.66 -35.33
C ARG A 355 19.19 -17.27 -35.25
N PRO A 356 19.17 -16.49 -36.35
CA PRO A 356 20.03 -15.33 -36.50
C PRO A 356 19.55 -14.07 -35.81
N ALA A 357 20.51 -13.15 -35.60
CA ALA A 357 20.40 -11.88 -34.94
C ALA A 357 19.34 -10.94 -35.55
N GLY A 358 18.49 -10.40 -34.71
CA GLY A 358 17.55 -9.34 -35.05
C GLY A 358 17.50 -8.31 -33.88
N HIS A 359 17.75 -7.08 -34.27
CA HIS A 359 17.75 -5.81 -33.58
C HIS A 359 17.08 -5.73 -32.20
N ASN A 360 17.85 -5.13 -31.29
CA ASN A 360 17.46 -4.67 -29.95
C ASN A 360 16.91 -3.24 -30.09
N PRO A 361 15.72 -2.92 -29.61
CA PRO A 361 15.36 -1.56 -29.24
C PRO A 361 15.32 -1.44 -27.73
N ASP A 362 16.10 -0.51 -27.21
CA ASP A 362 16.08 -0.02 -25.85
C ASP A 362 14.65 0.30 -25.42
N GLN A 363 14.14 -0.45 -24.45
CA GLN A 363 12.94 -0.07 -23.72
C GLN A 363 13.34 0.35 -22.29
N HIS A 364 13.37 1.65 -22.08
CA HIS A 364 13.27 2.27 -20.78
C HIS A 364 12.00 1.76 -20.09
N PHE A 365 12.14 0.88 -19.12
CA PHE A 365 11.05 0.55 -18.21
C PHE A 365 10.95 1.66 -17.16
N GLU A 366 10.01 2.55 -17.37
CA GLU A 366 9.52 3.43 -16.32
C GLU A 366 9.00 2.58 -15.16
N ARG A 367 9.52 2.84 -13.96
CA ARG A 367 8.99 2.29 -12.71
C ARG A 367 7.64 2.93 -12.46
N ILE A 368 6.58 2.17 -12.68
CA ILE A 368 5.23 2.52 -12.26
C ILE A 368 5.14 2.15 -10.77
N PHE A 369 5.15 3.16 -9.91
CA PHE A 369 4.83 3.08 -8.49
C PHE A 369 3.40 3.58 -8.27
#